data_9d003c7ed4cb0a52095ed68222e387f2
#
_entry.id   9d003c7ed4cb0a52095ed68222e387f2
#
_cell.length_a   1.000
_cell.length_b   1.000
_cell.length_c   1.000
_cell.angle_alpha   90.00
_cell.angle_beta   90.00
_cell.angle_gamma   90.00
#
_symmetry.space_group_name_H-M   'P 1'
#
loop_
_entity.id
_entity.type
_entity.pdbx_description
1 polymer ?
#
loop_
_entity_poly.entity_id
_entity_poly.type
_entity_poly.pdbx_seq_one_letter_code
_entity_poly.pdbx_strand_id
1 'polypeptide(L)'
;MRLNLIGFKGWSRLGPAGTARRVLHQENASKVLFKWVAIVARPVTSVALLLLLWVPQLLAASSATNQPPNRGPGFAYLHRQVAEVPWSIHIMKIDRSRTNLELHTTLGNGNTIGMAPVSEQAARMPSRIGKPIAAINGDFYRRNRGYPGDPEGIQIVDGEIVSAPVSDRICMWIDAAGNPHRTNVVSEFQVTWPNGSTSPLGLNEDRAYDDVVLFTSVIGPSTHTWGGVDLILERSGDGPWLPLRPGQTYTARVREVQSNGNARVTHDMLVLSIGRRLSPRPPTVGVGAILKISTATVPDLKGARTAIGGGPTLVRGGRPAGGYGFQMRHPRSAIGWNKDFFFMVEVDGRQRNLSVGMTLSELAEYMVELGCEEAINFDGGGSATLWVLGNVMNSPSEGWERPSANALVLVQKQR
;
A
#
# COMPACT_ATOMS: atom_id res chain seq x y z
N MET A 1 -22.95 -50.43 -22.49
CA MET A 1 -21.77 -51.25 -22.25
C MET A 1 -21.13 -50.75 -20.96
N ARG A 2 -21.50 -51.37 -19.85
CA ARG A 2 -20.76 -51.94 -18.70
C ARG A 2 -19.58 -51.13 -18.26
N LEU A 3 -19.68 -50.48 -17.07
CA LEU A 3 -19.30 -50.94 -15.68
C LEU A 3 -17.78 -50.99 -15.48
N ASN A 4 -17.25 -50.29 -14.51
CA ASN A 4 -17.07 -50.79 -13.16
C ASN A 4 -16.65 -49.67 -12.14
N LEU A 5 -17.37 -49.71 -11.02
CA LEU A 5 -17.09 -49.15 -9.70
C LEU A 5 -16.06 -50.00 -8.94
N ILE A 6 -15.20 -49.40 -8.11
CA ILE A 6 -14.67 -49.89 -6.82
C ILE A 6 -14.23 -48.62 -6.05
N GLY A 7 -14.63 -48.22 -4.89
CA GLY A 7 -15.33 -48.72 -3.74
C GLY A 7 -14.41 -49.33 -2.66
N PHE A 8 -14.06 -48.51 -1.56
CA PHE A 8 -13.86 -49.02 -0.17
C PHE A 8 -13.50 -47.81 0.70
N LYS A 9 -14.38 -47.33 1.64
CA LYS A 9 -14.54 -47.69 3.06
C LYS A 9 -13.21 -47.67 3.80
N GLY A 10 -12.89 -46.78 4.77
CA GLY A 10 -13.65 -46.41 5.97
C GLY A 10 -13.01 -47.09 7.17
N TRP A 11 -12.56 -46.34 8.18
CA TRP A 11 -12.62 -46.81 9.60
C TRP A 11 -12.27 -45.67 10.56
N SER A 12 -13.01 -45.72 11.63
CA SER A 12 -13.19 -44.76 12.70
C SER A 12 -12.34 -45.08 13.93
N ARG A 13 -12.07 -44.04 14.75
CA ARG A 13 -12.04 -43.98 16.22
C ARG A 13 -11.04 -44.83 17.00
N LEU A 14 -10.30 -44.17 17.90
CA LEU A 14 -10.34 -44.21 19.38
C LEU A 14 -9.02 -43.64 19.97
N GLY A 15 -9.09 -42.74 20.95
CA GLY A 15 -8.04 -42.44 21.93
C GLY A 15 -8.17 -43.41 23.12
N PRO A 16 -7.66 -43.16 24.33
CA PRO A 16 -6.82 -42.07 24.85
C PRO A 16 -5.63 -42.57 25.74
N ALA A 17 -4.83 -41.60 26.22
CA ALA A 17 -4.09 -41.57 27.50
C ALA A 17 -3.01 -42.62 27.83
N GLY A 18 -1.84 -42.10 28.29
CA GLY A 18 -0.82 -42.89 28.96
C GLY A 18 0.42 -42.09 29.34
N THR A 19 0.43 -41.58 30.56
CA THR A 19 1.55 -41.07 31.35
C THR A 19 2.66 -42.07 31.57
N ALA A 20 3.95 -41.67 31.56
CA ALA A 20 5.04 -42.08 32.47
C ALA A 20 6.37 -41.45 32.08
N ARG A 21 6.86 -40.60 32.90
CA ARG A 21 7.97 -40.68 33.90
C ARG A 21 9.37 -40.92 33.34
N ARG A 22 10.18 -39.89 33.59
CA ARG A 22 11.56 -39.79 34.10
C ARG A 22 12.54 -40.94 33.83
N VAL A 23 13.72 -40.56 33.33
CA VAL A 23 15.01 -40.95 33.95
C VAL A 23 16.01 -39.79 33.73
N LEU A 24 16.57 -39.37 34.83
CA LEU A 24 17.76 -38.54 35.00
C LEU A 24 19.00 -39.39 34.73
N HIS A 25 19.99 -38.85 34.06
CA HIS A 25 21.39 -39.17 34.38
C HIS A 25 22.25 -37.91 34.36
N GLN A 26 22.86 -37.72 35.49
CA GLN A 26 23.85 -36.71 35.87
C GLN A 26 25.26 -37.22 35.55
N GLU A 27 26.23 -36.27 35.61
CA GLU A 27 27.69 -36.38 35.76
C GLU A 27 28.46 -36.31 34.42
N ASN A 28 29.48 -35.45 34.23
CA ASN A 28 30.54 -35.08 35.19
C ASN A 28 31.23 -33.75 34.78
N ALA A 29 31.60 -33.04 35.82
CA ALA A 29 32.42 -31.84 35.78
C ALA A 29 33.93 -32.21 35.67
N SER A 30 34.68 -31.41 34.96
CA SER A 30 36.14 -31.37 35.10
C SER A 30 36.64 -29.92 35.13
N LYS A 31 37.07 -29.56 36.32
CA LYS A 31 37.80 -28.33 36.67
C LYS A 31 39.19 -28.37 36.07
N VAL A 32 39.68 -27.30 35.49
CA VAL A 32 41.10 -27.02 35.33
C VAL A 32 41.45 -25.70 35.95
N LEU A 33 42.38 -25.81 36.89
CA LEU A 33 42.89 -24.79 37.80
C LEU A 33 43.74 -23.74 37.09
N PHE A 34 43.53 -22.49 37.45
CA PHE A 34 44.48 -21.40 37.24
C PHE A 34 45.73 -21.54 38.10
N LYS A 35 46.93 -21.42 37.53
CA LYS A 35 48.17 -21.12 38.27
C LYS A 35 48.59 -19.68 38.00
N TRP A 36 48.61 -18.92 39.07
CA TRP A 36 49.25 -17.62 39.19
C TRP A 36 50.78 -17.78 39.25
N VAL A 37 51.51 -17.00 38.48
CA VAL A 37 52.92 -16.70 38.76
C VAL A 37 53.07 -15.20 38.80
N ALA A 38 53.34 -14.71 40.00
CA ALA A 38 53.72 -13.33 40.29
C ALA A 38 55.27 -13.24 40.09
N ILE A 39 55.72 -12.28 39.31
CA ILE A 39 57.11 -11.82 39.32
C ILE A 39 57.15 -10.33 39.60
N VAL A 40 57.96 -10.03 40.62
CA VAL A 40 58.16 -8.80 41.33
C VAL A 40 58.85 -7.73 40.50
N ALA A 41 58.48 -6.51 40.72
CA ALA A 41 59.01 -5.27 40.17
C ALA A 41 60.43 -4.92 40.65
N ARG A 42 61.18 -4.22 39.83
CA ARG A 42 62.07 -3.11 40.25
C ARG A 42 62.25 -2.09 39.13
N PRO A 43 62.39 -0.80 39.44
CA PRO A 43 62.32 0.27 38.49
C PRO A 43 63.71 0.69 37.94
N VAL A 44 63.74 1.11 36.71
CA VAL A 44 64.85 1.90 36.16
C VAL A 44 64.27 3.12 35.45
N THR A 45 64.58 4.26 36.04
CA THR A 45 64.44 5.60 35.46
C THR A 45 65.28 5.77 34.24
N SER A 46 64.75 6.23 33.13
CA SER A 46 65.48 7.10 32.17
C SER A 46 64.57 7.71 31.10
N VAL A 47 64.54 9.01 31.17
CA VAL A 47 64.59 10.00 30.09
C VAL A 47 63.58 9.92 28.95
N ALA A 48 62.75 10.94 28.91
CA ALA A 48 61.83 11.36 27.87
C ALA A 48 62.47 11.47 26.47
N LEU A 49 61.77 10.90 25.50
CA LEU A 49 61.81 11.44 24.14
C LEU A 49 60.39 11.41 23.58
N LEU A 50 59.78 12.57 23.56
CA LEU A 50 58.51 12.85 22.89
C LEU A 50 58.72 12.71 21.38
N LEU A 51 58.35 11.56 20.82
CA LEU A 51 58.08 11.42 19.40
C LEU A 51 56.54 11.39 19.24
N LEU A 52 56.01 12.53 18.87
CA LEU A 52 54.65 12.68 18.32
C LEU A 52 54.57 11.88 17.03
N LEU A 53 54.15 10.64 17.12
CA LEU A 53 53.65 9.88 15.96
C LEU A 53 52.25 10.41 15.63
N TRP A 54 52.22 11.26 14.66
CA TRP A 54 51.01 11.60 13.92
C TRP A 54 50.53 10.32 13.25
N VAL A 55 49.51 9.68 13.80
CA VAL A 55 48.72 8.64 13.11
C VAL A 55 47.70 9.38 12.27
N PRO A 56 47.78 9.37 10.93
CA PRO A 56 46.66 9.85 10.16
C PRO A 56 45.50 8.85 10.38
N GLN A 57 44.44 9.30 11.03
CA GLN A 57 43.15 8.63 10.96
C GLN A 57 42.76 8.58 9.48
N LEU A 58 42.95 7.45 8.82
CA LEU A 58 42.26 7.16 7.58
C LEU A 58 40.78 7.04 7.93
N LEU A 59 40.08 8.16 7.85
CA LEU A 59 38.64 8.16 7.60
C LEU A 59 38.47 7.45 6.26
N ALA A 60 37.99 6.20 6.33
CA ALA A 60 37.48 5.51 5.15
C ALA A 60 36.33 6.37 4.61
N ALA A 61 36.65 7.21 3.67
CA ALA A 61 35.66 7.92 2.87
C ALA A 61 34.90 6.84 2.09
N SER A 62 33.70 6.50 2.54
CA SER A 62 32.71 5.84 1.72
C SER A 62 32.67 6.60 0.38
N SER A 63 33.11 5.95 -0.68
CA SER A 63 32.98 6.47 -2.04
C SER A 63 31.49 6.42 -2.43
N ALA A 64 30.70 7.35 -1.84
CA ALA A 64 29.43 7.72 -2.41
C ALA A 64 29.77 8.35 -3.78
N THR A 65 29.49 7.65 -4.85
CA THR A 65 29.47 8.24 -6.19
C THR A 65 28.38 9.31 -6.17
N ASN A 66 28.81 10.53 -5.89
CA ASN A 66 27.97 11.73 -5.92
C ASN A 66 27.60 12.02 -7.38
N GLN A 67 26.56 11.39 -7.89
CA GLN A 67 25.80 12.08 -8.92
C GLN A 67 25.17 13.31 -8.25
N PRO A 68 25.30 14.53 -8.83
CA PRO A 68 24.75 15.72 -8.25
C PRO A 68 23.23 15.52 -8.11
N PRO A 69 22.64 15.78 -6.93
CA PRO A 69 21.21 15.62 -6.75
C PRO A 69 20.48 16.52 -7.74
N ASN A 70 19.49 15.94 -8.43
CA ASN A 70 18.58 16.70 -9.28
C ASN A 70 17.69 17.59 -8.36
N ARG A 71 18.26 18.71 -7.91
CA ARG A 71 17.67 19.61 -6.92
C ARG A 71 16.73 20.59 -7.62
N GLY A 72 15.46 20.19 -7.77
CA GLY A 72 14.40 21.16 -7.98
C GLY A 72 14.06 21.92 -6.70
N PRO A 73 13.38 23.07 -6.77
CA PRO A 73 12.96 23.82 -5.59
C PRO A 73 11.94 23.01 -4.77
N GLY A 74 12.35 22.52 -3.58
CA GLY A 74 11.52 21.82 -2.62
C GLY A 74 11.51 20.28 -2.74
N PHE A 75 12.33 19.69 -3.57
CA PHE A 75 12.53 18.24 -3.62
C PHE A 75 13.98 17.86 -3.98
N ALA A 76 14.40 16.66 -3.56
CA ALA A 76 15.71 16.10 -3.88
C ALA A 76 15.62 14.60 -4.08
N TYR A 77 16.22 14.10 -5.15
CA TYR A 77 16.49 12.68 -5.33
C TYR A 77 17.84 12.32 -4.76
N LEU A 78 17.92 11.23 -4.01
CA LEU A 78 19.12 10.68 -3.41
C LEU A 78 19.22 9.21 -3.78
N HIS A 79 20.43 8.77 -4.13
CA HIS A 79 20.75 7.35 -4.31
C HIS A 79 21.80 6.97 -3.27
N ARG A 80 21.50 5.97 -2.44
CA ARG A 80 22.41 5.45 -1.42
C ARG A 80 22.75 3.99 -1.72
N GLN A 81 24.04 3.71 -1.76
CA GLN A 81 24.56 2.35 -1.86
C GLN A 81 25.23 1.97 -0.53
N VAL A 82 24.97 0.77 -0.04
CA VAL A 82 25.58 0.19 1.17
C VAL A 82 26.28 -1.08 0.73
N ALA A 83 27.60 -1.13 0.90
CA ALA A 83 28.43 -2.23 0.39
C ALA A 83 28.44 -3.44 1.34
N GLU A 84 28.39 -3.23 2.64
CA GLU A 84 28.46 -4.26 3.70
C GLU A 84 27.30 -5.25 3.62
N VAL A 85 26.10 -4.72 3.37
CA VAL A 85 24.93 -5.47 2.93
C VAL A 85 24.56 -4.85 1.59
N PRO A 86 24.69 -5.53 0.45
CA PRO A 86 24.51 -4.87 -0.83
C PRO A 86 23.07 -4.36 -0.96
N TRP A 87 22.88 -3.08 -0.63
CA TRP A 87 21.65 -2.32 -0.80
C TRP A 87 21.86 -1.19 -1.78
N SER A 88 20.92 -1.04 -2.70
CA SER A 88 20.74 0.12 -3.58
C SER A 88 19.39 0.73 -3.22
N ILE A 89 19.40 1.97 -2.72
CA ILE A 89 18.23 2.63 -2.12
C ILE A 89 18.01 3.97 -2.82
N HIS A 90 16.84 4.15 -3.35
CA HIS A 90 16.42 5.33 -4.10
C HIS A 90 15.41 6.11 -3.27
N ILE A 91 15.67 7.40 -3.03
CA ILE A 91 14.88 8.23 -2.12
C ILE A 91 14.50 9.53 -2.83
N MET A 92 13.22 9.83 -2.86
CA MET A 92 12.71 11.17 -3.16
C MET A 92 12.32 11.84 -1.87
N LYS A 93 13.07 12.87 -1.46
CA LYS A 93 12.77 13.74 -0.32
C LYS A 93 12.02 14.97 -0.80
N ILE A 94 10.88 15.30 -0.17
CA ILE A 94 9.94 16.32 -0.61
C ILE A 94 9.64 17.25 0.56
N ASP A 95 9.86 18.56 0.36
CA ASP A 95 9.60 19.60 1.35
C ASP A 95 8.09 19.91 1.42
N ARG A 96 7.46 19.61 2.56
CA ARG A 96 6.03 19.81 2.79
C ARG A 96 5.61 21.28 2.92
N SER A 97 6.56 22.19 3.16
CA SER A 97 6.27 23.63 3.18
C SER A 97 5.97 24.22 1.80
N ARG A 98 6.22 23.47 0.74
CA ARG A 98 6.04 23.90 -0.65
C ARG A 98 4.61 23.67 -1.12
N THR A 99 3.78 24.70 -1.08
CA THR A 99 2.35 24.63 -1.46
C THR A 99 2.11 24.35 -2.95
N ASN A 100 3.14 24.46 -3.78
CA ASN A 100 3.10 24.10 -5.20
C ASN A 100 3.49 22.64 -5.47
N LEU A 101 3.79 21.85 -4.44
CA LEU A 101 4.06 20.43 -4.55
C LEU A 101 2.91 19.66 -3.89
N GLU A 102 2.30 18.73 -4.60
CA GLU A 102 1.20 17.92 -4.12
C GLU A 102 1.41 16.44 -4.44
N LEU A 103 0.89 15.58 -3.56
CA LEU A 103 0.84 14.14 -3.79
C LEU A 103 -0.54 13.77 -4.33
N HIS A 104 -0.55 13.04 -5.44
CA HIS A 104 -1.74 12.50 -6.09
C HIS A 104 -1.63 11.01 -6.26
N THR A 105 -2.75 10.31 -6.32
CA THR A 105 -2.80 8.90 -6.72
C THR A 105 -3.27 8.77 -8.17
N THR A 106 -2.93 7.67 -8.81
CA THR A 106 -3.30 7.36 -10.19
C THR A 106 -4.11 6.08 -10.27
N LEU A 107 -4.80 5.88 -11.38
CA LEU A 107 -5.36 4.60 -11.80
C LEU A 107 -4.51 4.03 -12.95
N GLY A 108 -4.31 2.70 -12.98
CA GLY A 108 -3.44 2.06 -13.97
C GLY A 108 -3.78 2.41 -15.41
N ASN A 109 -5.07 2.53 -15.76
CA ASN A 109 -5.53 2.93 -17.09
C ASN A 109 -5.86 4.43 -17.20
N GLY A 110 -5.31 5.27 -16.34
CA GLY A 110 -5.56 6.71 -16.32
C GLY A 110 -6.89 7.07 -15.64
N ASN A 111 -8.02 6.91 -16.30
CA ASN A 111 -9.33 7.22 -15.74
C ASN A 111 -10.10 5.98 -15.24
N THR A 112 -9.56 4.80 -15.44
CA THR A 112 -10.19 3.53 -15.04
C THR A 112 -9.24 2.63 -14.26
N ILE A 113 -9.80 1.76 -13.46
CA ILE A 113 -9.08 0.64 -12.83
C ILE A 113 -8.38 -0.16 -13.94
N GLY A 114 -7.16 -0.58 -13.67
CA GLY A 114 -6.34 -1.34 -14.59
C GLY A 114 -4.91 -1.40 -14.10
N MET A 115 -4.00 -1.79 -14.96
CA MET A 115 -2.58 -1.92 -14.62
C MET A 115 -1.73 -1.28 -15.70
N ALA A 116 -0.76 -0.45 -15.29
CA ALA A 116 0.27 0.09 -16.18
C ALA A 116 1.60 0.28 -15.44
N PRO A 117 2.73 0.37 -16.14
CA PRO A 117 4.00 0.82 -15.57
C PRO A 117 3.87 2.16 -14.84
N VAL A 118 4.61 2.36 -13.75
CA VAL A 118 4.61 3.63 -12.99
C VAL A 118 4.97 4.81 -13.87
N SER A 119 5.94 4.63 -14.77
CA SER A 119 6.34 5.64 -15.75
C SER A 119 5.19 6.09 -16.67
N GLU A 120 4.37 5.14 -17.14
CA GLU A 120 3.19 5.46 -17.95
C GLU A 120 2.11 6.15 -17.14
N GLN A 121 1.85 5.70 -15.90
CA GLN A 121 0.88 6.33 -15.01
C GLN A 121 1.27 7.78 -14.75
N ALA A 122 2.55 8.05 -14.47
CA ALA A 122 3.07 9.41 -14.30
C ALA A 122 2.92 10.24 -15.58
N ALA A 123 3.24 9.68 -16.75
CA ALA A 123 3.12 10.38 -18.04
C ALA A 123 1.67 10.71 -18.43
N ARG A 124 0.69 9.90 -17.99
CA ARG A 124 -0.75 10.12 -18.23
C ARG A 124 -1.40 11.11 -17.28
N MET A 125 -0.66 11.66 -16.29
CA MET A 125 -1.22 12.66 -15.38
C MET A 125 -1.77 13.86 -16.16
N PRO A 126 -3.03 14.27 -15.92
CA PRO A 126 -3.62 15.39 -16.62
C PRO A 126 -2.84 16.69 -16.38
N SER A 127 -2.51 17.42 -17.44
CA SER A 127 -1.76 18.68 -17.36
C SER A 127 -2.40 19.74 -16.46
N ARG A 128 -3.75 19.71 -16.31
CA ARG A 128 -4.49 20.58 -15.37
C ARG A 128 -4.11 20.38 -13.89
N ILE A 129 -3.59 19.18 -13.52
CA ILE A 129 -3.14 18.89 -12.16
C ILE A 129 -1.75 19.50 -11.94
N GLY A 130 -0.90 19.46 -12.95
CA GLY A 130 0.46 20.00 -12.93
C GLY A 130 1.46 19.07 -13.64
N LYS A 131 2.74 19.31 -13.40
CA LYS A 131 3.84 18.54 -13.98
C LYS A 131 4.24 17.41 -13.01
N PRO A 132 4.22 16.13 -13.39
CA PRO A 132 4.73 15.06 -12.56
C PRO A 132 6.25 15.17 -12.40
N ILE A 133 6.72 15.03 -11.17
CA ILE A 133 8.13 15.15 -10.77
C ILE A 133 8.69 13.79 -10.38
N ALA A 134 7.96 13.03 -9.57
CA ALA A 134 8.34 11.69 -9.15
C ALA A 134 7.10 10.82 -8.97
N ALA A 135 7.25 9.52 -9.12
CA ALA A 135 6.19 8.55 -8.86
C ALA A 135 6.79 7.27 -8.26
N ILE A 136 6.06 6.67 -7.34
CA ILE A 136 6.36 5.36 -6.76
C ILE A 136 5.13 4.47 -6.89
N ASN A 137 5.31 3.16 -7.15
CA ASN A 137 4.18 2.23 -7.15
C ASN A 137 3.46 2.24 -5.79
N GLY A 138 2.18 1.97 -5.81
CA GLY A 138 1.32 2.09 -4.63
C GLY A 138 0.90 0.77 -3.99
N ASP A 139 -0.41 0.63 -3.77
CA ASP A 139 -1.00 -0.47 -3.02
C ASP A 139 -0.87 -1.83 -3.72
N PHE A 140 -1.06 -2.88 -2.96
CA PHE A 140 -1.32 -4.23 -3.45
C PHE A 140 -2.61 -4.26 -4.28
N TYR A 141 -2.74 -5.21 -5.17
CA TYR A 141 -3.85 -5.25 -6.10
C TYR A 141 -4.17 -6.66 -6.58
N ARG A 142 -5.38 -6.83 -7.10
CA ARG A 142 -5.88 -8.09 -7.63
C ARG A 142 -5.61 -8.18 -9.13
N ARG A 143 -5.00 -9.30 -9.59
CA ARG A 143 -4.64 -9.51 -11.00
C ARG A 143 -5.64 -10.40 -11.75
N ASN A 144 -6.20 -11.37 -11.05
CA ASN A 144 -6.93 -12.50 -11.64
C ASN A 144 -8.42 -12.46 -11.29
N ARG A 145 -9.01 -11.26 -11.26
CA ARG A 145 -10.42 -11.02 -10.94
C ARG A 145 -11.10 -10.24 -12.06
N GLY A 146 -12.40 -9.99 -11.92
CA GLY A 146 -13.20 -9.27 -12.90
C GLY A 146 -12.65 -7.90 -13.28
N TYR A 147 -11.95 -7.25 -12.34
CA TYR A 147 -11.30 -5.96 -12.52
C TYR A 147 -9.80 -6.05 -12.20
N PRO A 148 -8.94 -6.53 -13.16
CA PRO A 148 -7.50 -6.56 -12.95
C PRO A 148 -6.97 -5.15 -12.64
N GLY A 149 -6.22 -5.04 -11.54
CA GLY A 149 -5.75 -3.74 -11.04
C GLY A 149 -6.69 -3.08 -10.02
N ASP A 150 -7.72 -3.79 -9.54
CA ASP A 150 -8.51 -3.37 -8.39
C ASP A 150 -7.59 -3.31 -7.14
N PRO A 151 -7.41 -2.11 -6.51
CA PRO A 151 -6.60 -1.98 -5.32
C PRO A 151 -7.19 -2.78 -4.15
N GLU A 152 -6.33 -3.34 -3.33
CA GLU A 152 -6.79 -4.10 -2.14
C GLU A 152 -7.24 -3.21 -0.98
N GLY A 153 -6.93 -1.91 -0.99
CA GLY A 153 -7.31 -0.95 0.03
C GLY A 153 -8.01 0.27 -0.56
N ILE A 154 -8.26 1.25 0.32
CA ILE A 154 -8.87 2.51 -0.10
C ILE A 154 -8.03 3.23 -1.14
N GLN A 155 -8.71 3.82 -2.12
CA GLN A 155 -8.10 4.80 -3.00
C GLN A 155 -9.01 6.01 -3.22
N ILE A 156 -8.43 7.21 -3.06
CA ILE A 156 -9.06 8.50 -3.40
C ILE A 156 -8.17 9.19 -4.42
N VAL A 157 -8.74 9.48 -5.59
CA VAL A 157 -8.09 10.16 -6.70
C VAL A 157 -8.74 11.53 -6.89
N ASP A 158 -8.01 12.61 -6.63
CA ASP A 158 -8.50 14.00 -6.79
C ASP A 158 -9.83 14.28 -6.02
N GLY A 159 -9.98 13.62 -4.87
CA GLY A 159 -11.18 13.69 -4.05
C GLY A 159 -12.30 12.73 -4.44
N GLU A 160 -12.19 11.99 -5.54
CA GLU A 160 -13.08 10.90 -5.89
C GLU A 160 -12.67 9.62 -5.16
N ILE A 161 -13.60 9.00 -4.42
CA ILE A 161 -13.36 7.69 -3.83
C ILE A 161 -13.63 6.62 -4.89
N VAL A 162 -12.58 5.90 -5.27
CA VAL A 162 -12.61 4.92 -6.36
C VAL A 162 -12.54 3.47 -5.89
N SER A 163 -11.99 3.24 -4.69
CA SER A 163 -11.98 1.93 -4.02
C SER A 163 -12.32 2.10 -2.56
N ALA A 164 -13.14 1.21 -2.02
CA ALA A 164 -13.60 1.25 -0.64
C ALA A 164 -12.47 0.92 0.35
N PRO A 165 -12.50 1.47 1.58
CA PRO A 165 -11.58 1.05 2.62
C PRO A 165 -11.88 -0.37 3.10
N VAL A 166 -10.81 -1.11 3.45
CA VAL A 166 -10.86 -2.42 4.09
C VAL A 166 -10.33 -2.28 5.52
N SER A 167 -11.10 -2.72 6.50
CA SER A 167 -10.91 -2.37 7.92
C SER A 167 -9.59 -2.82 8.55
N ASP A 168 -8.98 -3.88 8.04
CA ASP A 168 -7.70 -4.42 8.52
C ASP A 168 -6.49 -3.90 7.74
N ARG A 169 -6.72 -3.04 6.73
CA ARG A 169 -5.66 -2.44 5.93
C ARG A 169 -5.36 -1.01 6.34
N ILE A 170 -4.07 -0.72 6.43
CA ILE A 170 -3.59 0.63 6.67
C ILE A 170 -3.59 1.43 5.38
N CYS A 171 -3.81 2.74 5.49
CA CYS A 171 -3.65 3.65 4.37
C CYS A 171 -2.92 4.94 4.80
N MET A 172 -2.36 5.63 3.80
CA MET A 172 -2.02 7.04 3.89
C MET A 172 -3.15 7.84 3.24
N TRP A 173 -3.57 8.92 3.89
CA TRP A 173 -4.47 9.91 3.28
C TRP A 173 -4.09 11.33 3.69
N ILE A 174 -4.46 12.30 2.87
CA ILE A 174 -4.18 13.72 3.07
C ILE A 174 -5.50 14.44 3.27
N ASP A 175 -5.64 15.12 4.41
CA ASP A 175 -6.84 15.86 4.76
C ASP A 175 -6.99 17.16 3.94
N ALA A 176 -8.12 17.85 4.12
CA ALA A 176 -8.41 19.10 3.42
C ALA A 176 -7.42 20.24 3.74
N ALA A 177 -6.71 20.16 4.88
CA ALA A 177 -5.68 21.10 5.29
C ALA A 177 -4.28 20.74 4.73
N GLY A 178 -4.13 19.57 4.06
CA GLY A 178 -2.86 19.08 3.51
C GLY A 178 -2.04 18.25 4.49
N ASN A 179 -2.61 17.85 5.64
CA ASN A 179 -1.90 17.01 6.59
C ASN A 179 -2.00 15.53 6.21
N PRO A 180 -0.88 14.80 6.20
CA PRO A 180 -0.91 13.36 6.00
C PRO A 180 -1.30 12.62 7.27
N HIS A 181 -2.07 11.59 7.11
CA HIS A 181 -2.51 10.68 8.17
C HIS A 181 -2.20 9.24 7.78
N ARG A 182 -1.86 8.42 8.80
CA ARG A 182 -1.74 6.97 8.68
C ARG A 182 -2.80 6.33 9.59
N THR A 183 -3.75 5.63 9.00
CA THR A 183 -4.83 5.03 9.78
C THR A 183 -5.46 3.83 9.07
N ASN A 184 -6.08 2.96 9.84
CA ASN A 184 -7.06 2.03 9.31
C ASN A 184 -8.38 2.78 9.16
N VAL A 185 -8.98 2.70 7.99
CA VAL A 185 -10.28 3.32 7.70
C VAL A 185 -11.32 2.22 7.61
N VAL A 186 -12.44 2.43 8.29
CA VAL A 186 -13.59 1.52 8.22
C VAL A 186 -14.62 2.11 7.27
N SER A 187 -15.12 1.28 6.36
CA SER A 187 -16.23 1.62 5.47
C SER A 187 -17.55 1.56 6.21
N GLU A 188 -18.31 2.64 6.16
CA GLU A 188 -19.72 2.70 6.54
C GLU A 188 -20.59 2.96 5.31
N PHE A 189 -20.14 2.45 4.15
CA PHE A 189 -20.86 2.59 2.90
C PHE A 189 -22.15 1.78 2.97
N GLN A 190 -23.25 2.43 2.64
CA GLN A 190 -24.56 1.78 2.66
C GLN A 190 -25.53 2.39 1.66
N VAL A 191 -26.45 1.58 1.18
CA VAL A 191 -27.65 2.00 0.51
C VAL A 191 -28.83 2.02 1.50
N THR A 192 -29.62 3.10 1.52
CA THR A 192 -30.91 3.14 2.20
C THR A 192 -32.01 2.93 1.16
N TRP A 193 -32.80 1.89 1.35
CA TRP A 193 -33.90 1.50 0.48
C TRP A 193 -35.15 2.36 0.70
N PRO A 194 -36.14 2.36 -0.23
CA PRO A 194 -37.35 3.19 -0.10
C PRO A 194 -38.18 2.95 1.18
N ASN A 195 -38.09 1.76 1.75
CA ASN A 195 -38.75 1.39 3.00
C ASN A 195 -37.96 1.81 4.26
N GLY A 196 -36.81 2.48 4.10
CA GLY A 196 -35.95 2.93 5.20
C GLY A 196 -34.95 1.89 5.71
N SER A 197 -35.02 0.62 5.27
CA SER A 197 -34.00 -0.37 5.61
C SER A 197 -32.67 -0.05 4.89
N THR A 198 -31.56 -0.57 5.41
CA THR A 198 -30.21 -0.36 4.84
C THR A 198 -29.52 -1.66 4.49
N SER A 199 -28.62 -1.59 3.55
CA SER A 199 -27.65 -2.67 3.27
C SER A 199 -26.26 -2.08 3.11
N PRO A 200 -25.20 -2.72 3.65
CA PRO A 200 -23.83 -2.34 3.35
C PRO A 200 -23.58 -2.51 1.86
N LEU A 201 -22.64 -1.73 1.31
CA LEU A 201 -22.28 -1.84 -0.10
C LEU A 201 -20.75 -1.77 -0.29
N GLY A 202 -20.25 -2.53 -1.25
CA GLY A 202 -18.93 -2.39 -1.82
C GLY A 202 -18.86 -1.30 -2.88
N LEU A 203 -17.67 -0.97 -3.35
CA LEU A 203 -17.46 0.04 -4.38
C LEU A 203 -16.43 -0.45 -5.41
N ASN A 204 -16.87 -0.52 -6.68
CA ASN A 204 -16.00 -0.80 -7.83
C ASN A 204 -15.17 -2.09 -7.71
N GLU A 205 -15.73 -3.12 -7.10
CA GLU A 205 -15.10 -4.41 -6.83
C GLU A 205 -15.92 -5.59 -7.37
N ASP A 206 -15.35 -6.78 -7.35
CA ASP A 206 -16.09 -8.00 -7.74
C ASP A 206 -17.30 -8.21 -6.84
N ARG A 207 -18.49 -8.28 -7.43
CA ARG A 207 -19.74 -8.57 -6.71
C ARG A 207 -19.94 -10.07 -6.51
N ALA A 208 -19.87 -10.53 -5.28
CA ALA A 208 -20.24 -11.89 -4.93
C ALA A 208 -21.78 -12.09 -5.01
N TYR A 209 -22.25 -13.34 -4.89
CA TYR A 209 -23.67 -13.63 -5.01
C TYR A 209 -24.54 -13.10 -3.87
N ASP A 210 -23.92 -12.75 -2.75
CA ASP A 210 -24.54 -12.26 -1.52
C ASP A 210 -24.19 -10.80 -1.20
N ASP A 211 -23.55 -10.08 -2.17
CA ASP A 211 -23.13 -8.70 -2.01
C ASP A 211 -24.07 -7.70 -2.69
N VAL A 212 -23.94 -6.44 -2.25
CA VAL A 212 -24.40 -5.23 -2.95
C VAL A 212 -23.17 -4.40 -3.28
N VAL A 213 -22.97 -4.08 -4.55
CA VAL A 213 -21.79 -3.30 -5.00
C VAL A 213 -22.27 -2.12 -5.84
N LEU A 214 -21.74 -0.94 -5.54
CA LEU A 214 -21.92 0.27 -6.31
C LEU A 214 -20.81 0.39 -7.34
N PHE A 215 -21.18 0.63 -8.58
CA PHE A 215 -20.26 0.83 -9.69
C PHE A 215 -20.32 2.24 -10.24
N THR A 216 -19.15 2.79 -10.50
CA THR A 216 -18.93 4.04 -11.22
C THR A 216 -18.17 3.76 -12.52
N SER A 217 -18.04 4.77 -13.38
CA SER A 217 -17.32 4.63 -14.66
C SER A 217 -15.82 4.29 -14.52
N VAL A 218 -15.26 4.33 -13.33
CA VAL A 218 -13.85 3.95 -13.10
C VAL A 218 -13.57 2.46 -13.33
N ILE A 219 -14.62 1.60 -13.33
CA ILE A 219 -14.45 0.18 -13.68
C ILE A 219 -14.40 -0.08 -15.19
N GLY A 220 -14.67 0.94 -16.01
CA GLY A 220 -14.84 0.83 -17.45
C GLY A 220 -16.31 0.78 -17.87
N PRO A 221 -16.62 0.30 -19.09
CA PRO A 221 -17.93 0.49 -19.73
C PRO A 221 -19.03 -0.45 -19.23
N SER A 222 -18.71 -1.44 -18.41
CA SER A 222 -19.66 -2.46 -17.95
C SER A 222 -19.34 -2.96 -16.55
N THR A 223 -20.37 -3.37 -15.82
CA THR A 223 -20.24 -3.98 -14.48
C THR A 223 -19.63 -5.38 -14.51
N HIS A 224 -19.55 -6.04 -15.66
CA HIS A 224 -19.09 -7.42 -15.79
C HIS A 224 -19.70 -8.41 -14.76
N THR A 225 -20.84 -8.05 -14.15
CA THR A 225 -21.51 -8.86 -13.14
C THR A 225 -22.29 -10.02 -13.79
N TRP A 226 -22.44 -11.10 -13.06
CA TRP A 226 -23.22 -12.26 -13.50
C TRP A 226 -24.41 -12.51 -12.59
N GLY A 227 -25.62 -12.61 -13.17
CA GLY A 227 -26.86 -12.84 -12.44
C GLY A 227 -27.16 -11.72 -11.44
N GLY A 228 -28.24 -11.85 -10.68
CA GLY A 228 -28.70 -10.78 -9.79
C GLY A 228 -29.44 -9.69 -10.55
N VAL A 229 -29.46 -8.49 -9.99
CA VAL A 229 -30.17 -7.34 -10.52
C VAL A 229 -29.27 -6.12 -10.48
N ASP A 230 -29.14 -5.41 -11.58
CA ASP A 230 -28.44 -4.13 -11.68
C ASP A 230 -29.50 -3.01 -11.75
N LEU A 231 -29.44 -2.06 -10.81
CA LEU A 231 -30.23 -0.83 -10.80
C LEU A 231 -29.37 0.28 -11.41
N ILE A 232 -29.77 0.77 -12.56
CA ILE A 232 -29.17 1.93 -13.19
C ILE A 232 -29.76 3.18 -12.54
N LEU A 233 -28.86 3.98 -11.94
CA LEU A 233 -29.23 5.10 -11.11
C LEU A 233 -28.87 6.43 -11.76
N GLU A 234 -29.79 7.37 -11.69
CA GLU A 234 -29.61 8.76 -12.07
C GLU A 234 -29.72 9.69 -10.86
N ARG A 235 -29.21 10.90 -10.98
CA ARG A 235 -29.34 11.94 -9.96
C ARG A 235 -30.80 12.23 -9.66
N SER A 236 -31.15 12.39 -8.37
CA SER A 236 -32.46 12.87 -7.94
C SER A 236 -32.31 14.11 -7.06
N GLY A 237 -32.94 15.21 -7.47
CA GLY A 237 -32.86 16.51 -6.80
C GLY A 237 -31.53 17.24 -7.06
N ASP A 238 -31.28 18.29 -6.25
CA ASP A 238 -30.14 19.22 -6.42
C ASP A 238 -28.93 18.86 -5.55
N GLY A 239 -28.98 17.75 -4.80
CA GLY A 239 -27.92 17.28 -3.94
C GLY A 239 -26.64 16.90 -4.70
N PRO A 240 -25.58 16.48 -4.00
CA PRO A 240 -24.33 16.05 -4.63
C PRO A 240 -24.57 14.86 -5.55
N TRP A 241 -23.74 14.76 -6.58
CA TRP A 241 -23.71 13.65 -7.53
C TRP A 241 -22.25 13.28 -7.84
N LEU A 242 -21.96 12.73 -9.00
CA LEU A 242 -20.62 12.35 -9.41
C LEU A 242 -19.65 13.55 -9.53
N PRO A 243 -18.35 13.35 -9.26
CA PRO A 243 -17.76 12.11 -8.79
C PRO A 243 -18.10 11.79 -7.34
N LEU A 244 -18.05 10.50 -6.96
CA LEU A 244 -18.28 10.09 -5.58
C LEU A 244 -17.18 10.63 -4.67
N ARG A 245 -17.57 11.24 -3.55
CA ARG A 245 -16.64 11.78 -2.55
C ARG A 245 -16.87 11.10 -1.19
N PRO A 246 -15.83 10.91 -0.37
CA PRO A 246 -16.01 10.35 0.96
C PRO A 246 -16.86 11.25 1.86
N GLY A 247 -17.61 10.65 2.78
CA GLY A 247 -18.42 11.36 3.77
C GLY A 247 -19.63 12.07 3.19
N GLN A 248 -20.15 11.64 2.02
CA GLN A 248 -21.32 12.24 1.37
C GLN A 248 -22.53 11.29 1.36
N THR A 249 -23.71 11.87 1.20
CA THR A 249 -24.93 11.13 0.92
C THR A 249 -25.54 11.60 -0.40
N TYR A 250 -25.80 10.66 -1.28
CA TYR A 250 -26.32 10.86 -2.63
C TYR A 250 -27.77 10.40 -2.69
N THR A 251 -28.64 11.19 -3.31
CA THR A 251 -30.02 10.78 -3.59
C THR A 251 -30.12 10.37 -5.05
N ALA A 252 -30.45 9.13 -5.26
CA ALA A 252 -30.50 8.50 -6.58
C ALA A 252 -31.93 8.04 -6.91
N ARG A 253 -32.33 8.16 -8.17
CA ARG A 253 -33.56 7.57 -8.71
C ARG A 253 -33.20 6.38 -9.58
N VAL A 254 -33.94 5.30 -9.43
CA VAL A 254 -33.83 4.15 -10.33
C VAL A 254 -34.40 4.53 -11.70
N ARG A 255 -33.53 4.62 -12.71
CA ARG A 255 -33.90 4.88 -14.09
C ARG A 255 -34.30 3.61 -14.83
N GLU A 256 -33.58 2.50 -14.53
CA GLU A 256 -33.77 1.22 -15.19
C GLU A 256 -33.45 0.08 -14.23
N VAL A 257 -34.13 -1.05 -14.38
CA VAL A 257 -33.86 -2.29 -13.69
C VAL A 257 -33.46 -3.34 -14.70
N GLN A 258 -32.21 -3.82 -14.64
CA GLN A 258 -31.69 -4.83 -15.52
C GLN A 258 -31.51 -6.14 -14.79
N SER A 259 -32.14 -7.21 -15.29
CA SER A 259 -31.96 -8.57 -14.79
C SER A 259 -30.68 -9.20 -15.38
N ASN A 260 -30.10 -10.17 -14.67
CA ASN A 260 -28.93 -10.95 -15.11
C ASN A 260 -27.58 -10.23 -15.09
N GLY A 261 -27.49 -9.01 -14.59
CA GLY A 261 -26.23 -8.27 -14.47
C GLY A 261 -25.67 -7.73 -15.78
N ASN A 262 -24.39 -7.39 -15.80
CA ASN A 262 -23.63 -6.87 -16.94
C ASN A 262 -24.18 -5.54 -17.47
N ALA A 263 -24.61 -4.65 -16.58
CA ALA A 263 -25.12 -3.35 -16.98
C ALA A 263 -24.02 -2.46 -17.58
N ARG A 264 -24.39 -1.64 -18.55
CA ARG A 264 -23.53 -0.57 -19.08
C ARG A 264 -23.33 0.51 -18.04
N VAL A 265 -22.09 0.98 -17.90
CA VAL A 265 -21.72 2.08 -16.99
C VAL A 265 -21.24 3.28 -17.81
N THR A 266 -21.73 4.47 -17.51
CA THR A 266 -21.30 5.74 -18.11
C THR A 266 -20.94 6.75 -17.02
N HIS A 267 -20.28 7.83 -17.41
CA HIS A 267 -19.72 8.83 -16.48
C HIS A 267 -20.77 9.66 -15.71
N ASP A 268 -22.02 9.62 -16.11
CA ASP A 268 -23.13 10.40 -15.55
C ASP A 268 -24.08 9.59 -14.66
N MET A 269 -23.87 8.26 -14.56
CA MET A 269 -24.72 7.35 -13.79
C MET A 269 -23.94 6.49 -12.81
N LEU A 270 -24.68 5.91 -11.86
CA LEU A 270 -24.24 4.86 -10.96
C LEU A 270 -24.99 3.56 -11.31
N VAL A 271 -24.35 2.43 -11.09
CA VAL A 271 -25.02 1.13 -11.15
C VAL A 271 -24.91 0.45 -9.79
N LEU A 272 -26.05 0.14 -9.18
CA LEU A 272 -26.11 -0.62 -7.94
C LEU A 272 -26.45 -2.08 -8.29
N SER A 273 -25.48 -2.96 -8.14
CA SER A 273 -25.63 -4.38 -8.45
C SER A 273 -25.96 -5.18 -7.19
N ILE A 274 -27.02 -5.96 -7.24
CA ILE A 274 -27.55 -6.74 -6.12
C ILE A 274 -27.37 -8.23 -6.44
N GLY A 275 -26.65 -8.94 -5.59
CA GLY A 275 -26.41 -10.37 -5.71
C GLY A 275 -27.68 -11.22 -5.53
N ARG A 276 -27.80 -12.31 -6.27
CA ARG A 276 -28.99 -13.17 -6.27
C ARG A 276 -29.24 -13.93 -4.96
N ARG A 277 -28.23 -14.01 -4.07
CA ARG A 277 -28.28 -14.74 -2.79
C ARG A 277 -28.23 -13.81 -1.58
N LEU A 278 -28.35 -12.51 -1.80
CA LEU A 278 -28.32 -11.53 -0.69
C LEU A 278 -29.39 -11.86 0.36
N SER A 279 -28.99 -11.88 1.62
CA SER A 279 -29.86 -12.14 2.76
C SER A 279 -29.51 -11.19 3.92
N PRO A 280 -30.48 -10.48 4.51
CA PRO A 280 -31.88 -10.40 4.08
C PRO A 280 -32.04 -9.78 2.67
N ARG A 281 -33.05 -10.20 1.94
CA ARG A 281 -33.35 -9.59 0.64
C ARG A 281 -33.76 -8.15 0.81
N PRO A 282 -33.22 -7.23 0.00
CA PRO A 282 -33.72 -5.85 -0.04
C PRO A 282 -35.17 -5.86 -0.56
N PRO A 283 -35.91 -4.77 -0.31
CA PRO A 283 -37.24 -4.62 -0.89
C PRO A 283 -37.13 -4.67 -2.41
N THR A 284 -38.20 -5.15 -3.07
CA THR A 284 -38.27 -5.05 -4.53
C THR A 284 -38.30 -3.57 -4.92
N VAL A 285 -37.36 -3.17 -5.78
CA VAL A 285 -37.20 -1.78 -6.22
C VAL A 285 -37.52 -1.72 -7.70
N GLY A 286 -38.42 -0.84 -8.08
CA GLY A 286 -38.81 -0.57 -9.48
C GLY A 286 -38.28 0.76 -9.98
N VAL A 287 -38.49 1.00 -11.28
CA VAL A 287 -38.20 2.30 -11.93
C VAL A 287 -38.92 3.42 -11.21
N GLY A 288 -38.25 4.55 -11.01
CA GLY A 288 -38.76 5.74 -10.28
C GLY A 288 -38.49 5.70 -8.79
N ALA A 289 -38.12 4.57 -8.19
CA ALA A 289 -37.79 4.47 -6.76
C ALA A 289 -36.61 5.35 -6.38
N ILE A 290 -36.65 5.92 -5.18
CA ILE A 290 -35.60 6.78 -4.64
C ILE A 290 -34.77 5.99 -3.62
N LEU A 291 -33.46 6.04 -3.78
CA LEU A 291 -32.47 5.44 -2.90
C LEU A 291 -31.58 6.54 -2.31
N LYS A 292 -31.01 6.31 -1.13
CA LYS A 292 -29.89 7.11 -0.62
C LYS A 292 -28.64 6.25 -0.53
N ILE A 293 -27.52 6.79 -0.99
CA ILE A 293 -26.22 6.11 -0.99
C ILE A 293 -25.28 6.93 -0.10
N SER A 294 -24.74 6.31 0.94
CA SER A 294 -23.77 6.91 1.84
C SER A 294 -22.38 6.38 1.58
N THR A 295 -21.40 7.28 1.54
CA THR A 295 -19.95 6.99 1.47
C THR A 295 -19.25 7.39 2.76
N ALA A 296 -19.92 7.23 3.90
CA ALA A 296 -19.36 7.53 5.23
C ALA A 296 -18.21 6.59 5.58
N THR A 297 -17.24 7.11 6.33
CA THR A 297 -16.05 6.36 6.79
C THR A 297 -15.72 6.72 8.23
N VAL A 298 -15.02 5.82 8.92
CA VAL A 298 -14.44 6.07 10.24
C VAL A 298 -12.94 5.82 10.19
N PRO A 299 -12.10 6.86 10.44
CA PRO A 299 -12.47 8.27 10.63
C PRO A 299 -13.13 8.88 9.41
N ASP A 300 -13.83 10.01 9.58
CA ASP A 300 -14.46 10.73 8.48
C ASP A 300 -13.37 11.32 7.54
N LEU A 301 -13.39 10.89 6.29
CA LEU A 301 -12.46 11.34 5.24
C LEU A 301 -13.04 12.49 4.39
N LYS A 302 -14.10 13.14 4.85
CA LYS A 302 -14.70 14.26 4.13
C LYS A 302 -13.65 15.33 3.81
N GLY A 303 -13.55 15.69 2.53
CA GLY A 303 -12.57 16.67 2.03
C GLY A 303 -11.20 16.11 1.72
N ALA A 304 -10.92 14.84 2.02
CA ALA A 304 -9.68 14.20 1.58
C ALA A 304 -9.60 14.17 0.05
N ARG A 305 -8.47 14.57 -0.51
CA ARG A 305 -8.22 14.58 -1.95
C ARG A 305 -7.41 13.39 -2.42
N THR A 306 -6.60 12.83 -1.53
CA THR A 306 -5.64 11.76 -1.82
C THR A 306 -5.71 10.74 -0.71
N ALA A 307 -5.92 9.48 -1.07
CA ALA A 307 -5.71 8.34 -0.18
C ALA A 307 -5.19 7.15 -0.98
N ILE A 308 -4.32 6.37 -0.39
CA ILE A 308 -3.76 5.17 -0.98
C ILE A 308 -3.55 4.10 0.10
N GLY A 309 -4.03 2.90 -0.18
CA GLY A 309 -3.80 1.74 0.65
C GLY A 309 -2.34 1.32 0.67
N GLY A 310 -2.02 0.43 1.58
CA GLY A 310 -0.69 -0.16 1.71
C GLY A 310 -0.64 -1.12 2.91
N GLY A 311 0.55 -1.37 3.40
CA GLY A 311 0.76 -2.17 4.61
C GLY A 311 1.92 -3.14 4.50
N PRO A 312 2.44 -3.53 5.63
CA PRO A 312 2.10 -3.07 6.98
C PRO A 312 2.62 -1.66 7.29
N THR A 313 2.23 -1.13 8.47
CA THR A 313 2.88 0.04 9.06
C THR A 313 4.35 -0.26 9.31
N LEU A 314 5.23 0.63 8.87
CA LEU A 314 6.68 0.52 9.10
C LEU A 314 7.12 1.34 10.32
N VAL A 315 6.69 2.59 10.39
CA VAL A 315 7.04 3.52 11.48
C VAL A 315 5.78 4.09 12.09
N ARG A 316 5.81 4.21 13.42
CA ARG A 316 4.77 4.85 14.23
C ARG A 316 5.42 5.70 15.31
N GLY A 317 5.15 7.02 15.28
CA GLY A 317 5.70 7.96 16.26
C GLY A 317 7.24 7.92 16.33
N GLY A 318 7.92 7.85 15.18
CA GLY A 318 9.38 7.82 15.07
C GLY A 318 10.04 6.51 15.51
N ARG A 319 9.28 5.41 15.67
CA ARG A 319 9.79 4.10 16.06
C ARG A 319 9.34 3.01 15.09
N PRO A 320 10.15 1.96 14.85
CA PRO A 320 9.70 0.82 14.07
C PRO A 320 8.44 0.21 14.68
N ALA A 321 7.42 -0.05 13.86
CA ALA A 321 6.14 -0.59 14.34
C ALA A 321 6.25 -2.05 14.82
N GLY A 322 7.15 -2.84 14.21
CA GLY A 322 7.38 -4.24 14.57
C GLY A 322 6.23 -5.19 14.17
N GLY A 323 6.33 -6.42 14.66
CA GLY A 323 5.26 -7.42 14.47
C GLY A 323 5.21 -8.07 13.09
N TYR A 324 6.27 -7.95 12.29
CA TYR A 324 6.26 -8.43 10.88
C TYR A 324 6.46 -9.94 10.72
N GLY A 325 6.83 -10.67 11.78
CA GLY A 325 7.18 -12.09 11.70
C GLY A 325 8.48 -12.35 10.93
N PHE A 326 8.68 -13.60 10.53
CA PHE A 326 9.82 -13.98 9.67
C PHE A 326 9.64 -13.47 8.25
N GLN A 327 10.66 -12.83 7.69
CA GLN A 327 10.58 -12.24 6.38
C GLN A 327 11.87 -12.43 5.58
N MET A 328 11.68 -12.63 4.29
CA MET A 328 12.78 -12.60 3.32
C MET A 328 13.03 -11.17 2.83
N ARG A 329 14.27 -10.92 2.41
CA ARG A 329 14.62 -9.69 1.71
C ARG A 329 14.03 -9.67 0.30
N HIS A 330 13.40 -8.56 -0.04
CA HIS A 330 12.78 -8.29 -1.34
C HIS A 330 13.03 -6.85 -1.76
N PRO A 331 12.87 -6.50 -3.07
CA PRO A 331 12.65 -5.11 -3.44
C PRO A 331 11.47 -4.53 -2.65
N ARG A 332 11.58 -3.26 -2.23
CA ARG A 332 10.58 -2.61 -1.37
C ARG A 332 10.25 -1.23 -1.87
N SER A 333 8.99 -0.85 -1.67
CA SER A 333 8.53 0.52 -1.84
C SER A 333 7.83 0.98 -0.59
N ALA A 334 8.04 2.24 -0.20
CA ALA A 334 7.44 2.82 0.99
C ALA A 334 7.22 4.32 0.84
N ILE A 335 6.25 4.83 1.58
CA ILE A 335 6.07 6.25 1.84
C ILE A 335 6.20 6.52 3.33
N GLY A 336 6.98 7.54 3.69
CA GLY A 336 7.07 8.01 5.07
C GLY A 336 7.07 9.52 5.13
N TRP A 337 6.83 10.05 6.31
CA TRP A 337 6.84 11.49 6.54
C TRP A 337 7.13 11.87 7.98
N ASN A 338 7.54 13.10 8.15
CA ASN A 338 7.56 13.83 9.41
C ASN A 338 6.87 15.19 9.21
N LYS A 339 7.02 16.10 10.16
CA LYS A 339 6.43 17.45 10.06
C LYS A 339 6.92 18.26 8.86
N ASP A 340 8.17 18.02 8.39
CA ASP A 340 8.84 18.85 7.39
C ASP A 340 8.90 18.22 5.99
N PHE A 341 8.94 16.86 5.91
CA PHE A 341 9.23 16.16 4.66
C PHE A 341 8.33 14.95 4.43
N PHE A 342 8.09 14.64 3.14
CA PHE A 342 7.73 13.29 2.69
C PHE A 342 8.96 12.58 2.13
N PHE A 343 8.98 11.25 2.23
CA PHE A 343 10.01 10.38 1.68
C PHE A 343 9.37 9.23 0.89
N MET A 344 9.51 9.23 -0.43
CA MET A 344 9.25 8.04 -1.23
C MET A 344 10.55 7.24 -1.26
N VAL A 345 10.51 6.00 -0.84
CA VAL A 345 11.69 5.13 -0.74
C VAL A 345 11.45 3.86 -1.52
N GLU A 346 12.35 3.59 -2.45
CA GLU A 346 12.44 2.33 -3.17
C GLU A 346 13.77 1.67 -2.84
N VAL A 347 13.77 0.36 -2.63
CA VAL A 347 14.94 -0.46 -2.40
C VAL A 347 14.99 -1.55 -3.45
N ASP A 348 16.00 -1.53 -4.28
CA ASP A 348 16.30 -2.60 -5.22
C ASP A 348 16.47 -3.95 -4.49
N GLY A 349 16.23 -5.05 -5.17
CA GLY A 349 16.44 -6.36 -4.56
C GLY A 349 16.43 -7.51 -5.56
N ARG A 350 16.70 -8.74 -5.05
CA ARG A 350 16.82 -9.98 -5.84
C ARG A 350 17.95 -9.95 -6.86
N GLN A 351 18.92 -9.05 -6.71
CA GLN A 351 20.05 -8.83 -7.61
C GLN A 351 21.34 -8.86 -6.78
N ARG A 352 22.00 -10.01 -6.68
CA ARG A 352 23.12 -10.25 -5.75
C ARG A 352 24.27 -9.23 -5.83
N ASN A 353 24.57 -8.73 -7.03
CA ASN A 353 25.68 -7.80 -7.26
C ASN A 353 25.28 -6.33 -7.12
N LEU A 354 23.98 -6.03 -6.99
CA LEU A 354 23.46 -4.67 -6.85
C LEU A 354 22.80 -4.49 -5.49
N SER A 355 21.76 -5.29 -5.23
CA SER A 355 20.97 -5.20 -4.00
C SER A 355 20.26 -6.51 -3.71
N VAL A 356 20.38 -6.96 -2.48
CA VAL A 356 19.65 -8.15 -1.99
C VAL A 356 18.22 -7.81 -1.57
N GLY A 357 17.91 -6.53 -1.44
CA GLY A 357 16.63 -6.04 -0.89
C GLY A 357 16.64 -5.98 0.63
N MET A 358 15.48 -5.60 1.18
CA MET A 358 15.26 -5.46 2.62
C MET A 358 14.12 -6.35 3.12
N THR A 359 14.23 -6.82 4.37
CA THR A 359 13.09 -7.23 5.18
C THR A 359 12.26 -6.00 5.56
N LEU A 360 11.04 -6.19 6.06
CA LEU A 360 10.23 -5.04 6.53
C LEU A 360 10.83 -4.42 7.82
N SER A 361 11.51 -5.22 8.64
CA SER A 361 12.21 -4.69 9.82
C SER A 361 13.36 -3.78 9.43
N GLU A 362 14.22 -4.21 8.49
CA GLU A 362 15.33 -3.39 7.97
C GLU A 362 14.82 -2.11 7.29
N LEU A 363 13.72 -2.21 6.52
CA LEU A 363 13.11 -1.04 5.90
C LEU A 363 12.53 -0.08 6.97
N ALA A 364 11.88 -0.60 8.02
CA ALA A 364 11.33 0.22 9.09
C ALA A 364 12.43 0.97 9.86
N GLU A 365 13.54 0.29 10.19
CA GLU A 365 14.71 0.91 10.81
C GLU A 365 15.31 1.99 9.91
N TYR A 366 15.43 1.71 8.60
CA TYR A 366 15.91 2.68 7.63
C TYR A 366 15.00 3.91 7.50
N MET A 367 13.68 3.73 7.51
CA MET A 367 12.73 4.85 7.50
C MET A 367 12.85 5.73 8.77
N VAL A 368 13.14 5.12 9.93
CA VAL A 368 13.45 5.88 11.17
C VAL A 368 14.78 6.63 11.03
N GLU A 369 15.82 6.01 10.45
CA GLU A 369 17.12 6.69 10.17
C GLU A 369 16.93 7.91 9.25
N LEU A 370 16.01 7.86 8.29
CA LEU A 370 15.63 9.00 7.43
C LEU A 370 14.90 10.10 8.19
N GLY A 371 14.49 9.85 9.44
CA GLY A 371 13.75 10.78 10.29
C GLY A 371 12.23 10.72 10.10
N CYS A 372 11.68 9.64 9.57
CA CYS A 372 10.23 9.48 9.47
C CYS A 372 9.60 9.32 10.86
N GLU A 373 8.52 10.05 11.11
CA GLU A 373 7.63 9.85 12.26
C GLU A 373 6.56 8.81 11.96
N GLU A 374 6.10 8.74 10.72
CA GLU A 374 5.13 7.78 10.21
C GLU A 374 5.62 7.20 8.89
N ALA A 375 5.38 5.89 8.66
CA ALA A 375 5.66 5.26 7.37
C ALA A 375 4.79 4.02 7.15
N ILE A 376 4.45 3.76 5.88
CA ILE A 376 3.78 2.55 5.43
C ILE A 376 4.53 1.91 4.27
N ASN A 377 4.47 0.58 4.21
CA ASN A 377 4.96 -0.19 3.08
C ASN A 377 3.93 -0.18 1.94
N PHE A 378 4.39 -0.16 0.71
CA PHE A 378 3.62 -0.39 -0.51
C PHE A 378 3.91 -1.78 -1.09
N ASP A 379 3.28 -2.13 -2.22
CA ASP A 379 3.64 -3.36 -2.93
C ASP A 379 5.11 -3.32 -3.34
N GLY A 380 5.74 -4.47 -3.21
CA GLY A 380 7.17 -4.62 -3.45
C GLY A 380 7.48 -5.68 -4.51
N GLY A 381 8.66 -6.29 -4.37
CA GLY A 381 9.08 -7.30 -5.33
C GLY A 381 9.21 -6.74 -6.73
N GLY A 382 8.56 -7.38 -7.71
CA GLY A 382 8.60 -6.91 -9.10
C GLY A 382 7.87 -5.59 -9.35
N SER A 383 6.98 -5.16 -8.44
CA SER A 383 6.25 -3.90 -8.56
C SER A 383 7.08 -2.69 -8.11
N ALA A 384 8.15 -2.91 -7.32
CA ALA A 384 8.96 -1.82 -6.78
C ALA A 384 9.57 -0.98 -7.91
N THR A 385 9.14 0.27 -7.99
CA THR A 385 9.54 1.22 -9.03
C THR A 385 9.50 2.63 -8.49
N LEU A 386 10.61 3.37 -8.67
CA LEU A 386 10.67 4.82 -8.46
C LEU A 386 11.02 5.51 -9.78
N TRP A 387 10.12 6.35 -10.26
CA TRP A 387 10.30 7.18 -11.45
C TRP A 387 10.53 8.63 -11.05
N VAL A 388 11.48 9.31 -11.69
CA VAL A 388 11.81 10.72 -11.44
C VAL A 388 12.10 11.43 -12.76
N LEU A 389 11.38 12.51 -13.06
CA LEU A 389 11.61 13.42 -14.19
C LEU A 389 11.84 12.71 -15.54
N GLY A 390 11.08 11.67 -15.83
CA GLY A 390 11.14 10.95 -17.11
C GLY A 390 11.91 9.64 -17.06
N ASN A 391 12.58 9.31 -15.93
CA ASN A 391 13.45 8.14 -15.84
C ASN A 391 13.02 7.23 -14.68
N VAL A 392 13.09 5.93 -14.89
CA VAL A 392 13.08 4.93 -13.81
C VAL A 392 14.44 4.95 -13.15
N MET A 393 14.48 5.18 -11.86
CA MET A 393 15.71 5.41 -11.11
C MET A 393 16.30 4.13 -10.54
N ASN A 394 15.46 3.17 -10.22
CA ASN A 394 15.83 1.87 -9.66
C ASN A 394 16.06 0.82 -10.76
N SER A 395 16.54 -0.36 -10.39
CA SER A 395 16.70 -1.52 -11.26
C SER A 395 15.57 -2.52 -11.01
N PRO A 396 14.46 -2.51 -11.78
CA PRO A 396 13.36 -3.42 -11.58
C PRO A 396 13.80 -4.89 -11.60
N SER A 397 13.42 -5.66 -10.58
CA SER A 397 13.92 -7.02 -10.35
C SER A 397 13.51 -8.03 -11.42
N GLU A 398 12.58 -7.69 -12.31
CA GLU A 398 12.12 -8.50 -13.45
C GLU A 398 12.74 -8.03 -14.78
N GLY A 399 13.64 -7.04 -14.76
CA GLY A 399 14.26 -6.45 -15.95
C GLY A 399 13.38 -5.40 -16.67
N TRP A 400 12.16 -5.22 -16.22
CA TRP A 400 11.21 -4.18 -16.70
C TRP A 400 10.30 -3.74 -15.57
N GLU A 401 9.64 -2.57 -15.74
CA GLU A 401 8.59 -2.11 -14.83
C GLU A 401 7.38 -3.05 -14.90
N ARG A 402 7.08 -3.73 -13.81
CA ARG A 402 5.83 -4.50 -13.72
C ARG A 402 4.64 -3.55 -13.68
N PRO A 403 3.60 -3.76 -14.54
CA PRO A 403 2.37 -3.00 -14.44
C PRO A 403 1.76 -3.10 -13.03
N SER A 404 1.49 -1.96 -12.39
CA SER A 404 0.87 -1.81 -11.07
C SER A 404 -0.50 -1.13 -11.19
N ALA A 405 -1.36 -1.34 -10.20
CA ALA A 405 -2.72 -0.81 -10.19
C ALA A 405 -2.77 0.70 -10.05
N ASN A 406 -1.90 1.22 -9.21
CA ASN A 406 -1.82 2.64 -8.90
C ASN A 406 -0.38 3.05 -8.56
N ALA A 407 -0.17 4.34 -8.54
CA ALA A 407 1.06 4.98 -8.09
C ALA A 407 0.73 6.18 -7.21
N LEU A 408 1.68 6.55 -6.35
CA LEU A 408 1.69 7.84 -5.66
C LEU A 408 2.64 8.76 -6.41
N VAL A 409 2.12 9.89 -6.89
CA VAL A 409 2.82 10.82 -7.78
C VAL A 409 3.00 12.17 -7.10
N LEU A 410 4.24 12.64 -7.06
CA LEU A 410 4.56 14.04 -6.73
C LEU A 410 4.33 14.91 -7.97
N VAL A 411 3.47 15.89 -7.85
CA VAL A 411 3.15 16.84 -8.91
C VAL A 411 3.54 18.25 -8.50
N GLN A 412 4.15 18.99 -9.44
CA GLN A 412 4.38 20.42 -9.31
C GLN A 412 3.28 21.19 -10.03
N LYS A 413 2.47 21.94 -9.30
CA LYS A 413 1.46 22.83 -9.88
C LYS A 413 2.09 23.86 -10.79
N GLN A 414 1.47 24.11 -11.91
CA GLN A 414 1.80 25.29 -12.74
C GLN A 414 1.26 26.54 -12.03
N ARG A 415 2.07 27.58 -12.00
CA ARG A 415 1.66 28.89 -11.46
C ARG A 415 0.65 29.57 -12.36
#